data_a22ad6d8345ac29d6fda58d2492fa59c
#
_entry.id   a22ad6d8345ac29d6fda58d2492fa59c
#
_cell.length_a   1.000
_cell.length_b   1.000
_cell.length_c   1.000
_cell.angle_alpha   90.00
_cell.angle_beta   90.00
_cell.angle_gamma   90.00
#
_symmetry.space_group_name_H-M   'P 1'
#
loop_
_entity.id
_entity.type
_entity.pdbx_description
1 polymer ?
#
loop_
_entity_poly.entity_id
_entity_poly.type
_entity_poly.pdbx_seq_one_letter_code
_entity_poly.pdbx_strand_id
1 'polypeptide(L)'
;RKKDFCADFGTGCGTIPLIWSSRYMPRHIYAVELQDNACSMVQRTLQKNNLEANITLIHQDLTTLKPGLTPFTQELDLIACNPPYQEAGTGLVNPDDSKRIARHEGACTPDDICRVASKLLKYGGKLCMCQRPQRLFDIMESMKKVGIMPKRLRLVQQRLSKAPSLFLLEGRKGGNSGMIVEPVLMIEDENGAFSDEMLQIYGDYKQGKRGAVWQES
;
A
#
# COMPACT_ATOMS: atom_id res chain seq x y z
N ARG A 1 4.35 7.29 12.86
CA ARG A 1 4.96 8.11 13.93
C ARG A 1 6.12 8.90 13.35
N LYS A 2 6.45 10.08 13.94
CA LYS A 2 7.57 10.94 13.44
C LYS A 2 8.97 10.31 13.42
N LYS A 3 9.14 9.12 14.00
CA LYS A 3 10.42 8.39 14.05
C LYS A 3 10.46 7.19 13.10
N ASP A 4 9.35 6.86 12.46
CA ASP A 4 9.22 5.63 11.69
C ASP A 4 9.83 5.78 10.30
N PHE A 5 10.48 4.71 9.82
CA PHE A 5 10.86 4.51 8.44
C PHE A 5 9.81 3.65 7.75
N CYS A 6 9.22 4.17 6.69
CA CYS A 6 8.10 3.52 6.01
C CYS A 6 8.42 3.25 4.55
N ALA A 7 7.80 2.22 3.97
CA ALA A 7 7.85 1.99 2.52
C ALA A 7 6.45 1.72 1.97
N ASP A 8 6.24 2.14 0.71
CA ASP A 8 5.05 1.81 -0.09
C ASP A 8 5.50 1.00 -1.30
N PHE A 9 5.07 -0.25 -1.37
CA PHE A 9 5.44 -1.21 -2.41
C PHE A 9 4.43 -1.19 -3.55
N GLY A 10 4.90 -0.87 -4.76
CA GLY A 10 4.04 -0.60 -5.91
C GLY A 10 3.28 0.72 -5.72
N THR A 11 4.03 1.80 -5.49
CA THR A 11 3.45 3.09 -5.09
C THR A 11 2.56 3.74 -6.15
N GLY A 12 2.66 3.31 -7.42
CA GLY A 12 1.93 3.91 -8.53
C GLY A 12 2.23 5.39 -8.65
N CYS A 13 1.20 6.24 -8.59
CA CYS A 13 1.37 7.70 -8.64
C CYS A 13 1.80 8.35 -7.31
N GLY A 14 2.14 7.55 -6.28
CA GLY A 14 2.65 8.06 -5.01
C GLY A 14 1.58 8.49 -4.00
N THR A 15 0.34 8.06 -4.14
CA THR A 15 -0.78 8.49 -3.28
C THR A 15 -0.52 8.20 -1.79
N ILE A 16 -0.08 6.99 -1.45
CA ILE A 16 0.17 6.61 -0.04
C ILE A 16 1.32 7.43 0.57
N PRO A 17 2.50 7.55 -0.07
CA PRO A 17 3.58 8.41 0.42
C PRO A 17 3.16 9.88 0.63
N LEU A 18 2.38 10.44 -0.29
CA LEU A 18 1.90 11.84 -0.16
C LEU A 18 0.94 12.00 1.04
N ILE A 19 0.01 11.08 1.24
CA ILE A 19 -0.88 11.08 2.41
C ILE A 19 -0.06 10.92 3.70
N TRP A 20 0.92 10.03 3.71
CA TRP A 20 1.76 9.83 4.89
C TRP A 20 2.61 11.06 5.21
N SER A 21 3.21 11.71 4.21
CA SER A 21 4.01 12.91 4.42
C SER A 21 3.20 14.06 4.99
N SER A 22 1.93 14.22 4.57
CA SER A 22 1.08 15.32 5.02
C SER A 22 0.41 15.05 6.38
N ARG A 23 -0.04 13.81 6.62
CA ARG A 23 -0.85 13.49 7.83
C ARG A 23 -0.05 12.94 8.99
N TYR A 24 0.97 12.12 8.72
CA TYR A 24 1.68 11.35 9.75
C TYR A 24 3.14 11.75 9.90
N MET A 25 3.72 12.39 8.89
CA MET A 25 5.08 12.90 8.86
C MET A 25 6.09 11.87 9.43
N PRO A 26 6.20 10.66 8.85
CA PRO A 26 7.22 9.72 9.26
C PRO A 26 8.63 10.30 9.01
N ARG A 27 9.65 9.71 9.61
CA ARG A 27 11.02 10.20 9.46
C ARG A 27 11.48 10.13 8.01
N HIS A 28 11.15 9.04 7.32
CA HIS A 28 11.44 8.87 5.91
C HIS A 28 10.49 7.88 5.25
N ILE A 29 10.19 8.08 3.98
CA ILE A 29 9.31 7.22 3.18
C ILE A 29 10.07 6.75 1.95
N TYR A 30 10.04 5.46 1.68
CA TYR A 30 10.53 4.84 0.44
C TYR A 30 9.33 4.47 -0.45
N ALA A 31 9.25 5.08 -1.62
CA ALA A 31 8.23 4.80 -2.62
C ALA A 31 8.84 3.88 -3.69
N VAL A 32 8.43 2.61 -3.73
CA VAL A 32 8.98 1.61 -4.68
C VAL A 32 8.03 1.45 -5.84
N GLU A 33 8.55 1.62 -7.08
CA GLU A 33 7.75 1.49 -8.30
C GLU A 33 8.63 0.92 -9.43
N LEU A 34 8.03 0.09 -10.28
CA LEU A 34 8.70 -0.51 -11.43
C LEU A 34 8.45 0.27 -12.73
N GLN A 35 7.26 0.89 -12.87
CA GLN A 35 6.80 1.47 -14.13
C GLN A 35 7.38 2.87 -14.34
N ASP A 36 8.06 3.10 -15.49
CA ASP A 36 8.67 4.38 -15.88
C ASP A 36 7.71 5.56 -15.79
N ASN A 37 6.48 5.39 -16.31
CA ASN A 37 5.49 6.46 -16.32
C ASN A 37 5.05 6.86 -14.92
N ALA A 38 4.82 5.88 -14.04
CA ALA A 38 4.45 6.11 -12.65
C ALA A 38 5.61 6.78 -11.88
N CYS A 39 6.82 6.28 -12.04
CA CYS A 39 8.02 6.89 -11.47
C CYS A 39 8.19 8.35 -11.89
N SER A 40 7.99 8.65 -13.18
CA SER A 40 8.06 10.02 -13.69
C SER A 40 7.00 10.94 -13.07
N MET A 41 5.80 10.43 -12.80
CA MET A 41 4.74 11.18 -12.11
C MET A 41 5.11 11.46 -10.66
N VAL A 42 5.58 10.45 -9.94
CA VAL A 42 6.05 10.59 -8.55
C VAL A 42 7.16 11.61 -8.47
N GLN A 43 8.20 11.48 -9.31
CA GLN A 43 9.36 12.38 -9.29
C GLN A 43 8.94 13.85 -9.47
N ARG A 44 8.09 14.14 -10.47
CA ARG A 44 7.58 15.51 -10.69
C ARG A 44 6.78 16.03 -9.49
N THR A 45 5.99 15.15 -8.86
CA THR A 45 5.21 15.52 -7.68
C THR A 45 6.09 15.83 -6.49
N LEU A 46 7.14 15.04 -6.26
CA LEU A 46 8.09 15.27 -5.17
C LEU A 46 8.81 16.60 -5.35
N GLN A 47 9.32 16.87 -6.55
CA GLN A 47 10.00 18.13 -6.90
C GLN A 47 9.09 19.34 -6.72
N LYS A 48 7.87 19.28 -7.28
CA LYS A 48 6.90 20.39 -7.20
C LYS A 48 6.52 20.74 -5.76
N ASN A 49 6.61 19.78 -4.83
CA ASN A 49 6.18 19.95 -3.44
C ASN A 49 7.34 19.97 -2.44
N ASN A 50 8.59 19.97 -2.90
CA ASN A 50 9.80 19.97 -2.05
C ASN A 50 9.81 18.78 -1.05
N LEU A 51 9.38 17.59 -1.49
CA LEU A 51 9.26 16.40 -0.65
C LEU A 51 10.44 15.43 -0.78
N GLU A 52 11.44 15.73 -1.62
CA GLU A 52 12.58 14.85 -1.94
C GLU A 52 13.47 14.55 -0.72
N ALA A 53 13.49 15.43 0.26
CA ALA A 53 14.19 15.19 1.52
C ALA A 53 13.49 14.12 2.41
N ASN A 54 12.18 13.94 2.25
CA ASN A 54 11.36 13.10 3.10
C ASN A 54 10.91 11.81 2.41
N ILE A 55 10.87 11.82 1.06
CA ILE A 55 10.41 10.68 0.25
C ILE A 55 11.48 10.35 -0.78
N THR A 56 11.98 9.12 -0.75
CA THR A 56 12.87 8.58 -1.79
C THR A 56 12.09 7.68 -2.73
N LEU A 57 12.06 8.04 -4.00
CA LEU A 57 11.57 7.17 -5.06
C LEU A 57 12.62 6.11 -5.39
N ILE A 58 12.22 4.85 -5.39
CA ILE A 58 13.03 3.69 -5.78
C ILE A 58 12.42 3.12 -7.06
N HIS A 59 13.02 3.45 -8.20
CA HIS A 59 12.62 2.91 -9.49
C HIS A 59 13.26 1.55 -9.69
N GLN A 60 12.64 0.49 -9.17
CA GLN A 60 13.22 -0.85 -9.17
C GLN A 60 12.15 -1.94 -9.03
N ASP A 61 12.45 -3.14 -9.54
CA ASP A 61 11.66 -4.33 -9.25
C ASP A 61 11.73 -4.67 -7.76
N LEU A 62 10.56 -4.74 -7.13
CA LEU A 62 10.40 -5.09 -5.72
C LEU A 62 11.15 -6.38 -5.35
N THR A 63 11.12 -7.39 -6.22
CA THR A 63 11.74 -8.71 -5.96
C THR A 63 13.25 -8.66 -5.80
N THR A 64 13.87 -7.61 -6.33
CA THR A 64 15.33 -7.40 -6.29
C THR A 64 15.81 -6.67 -5.04
N LEU A 65 14.91 -6.10 -4.24
CA LEU A 65 15.25 -5.35 -3.04
C LEU A 65 15.91 -6.23 -1.96
N LYS A 66 16.97 -5.73 -1.37
CA LYS A 66 17.73 -6.43 -0.32
C LYS A 66 18.08 -5.47 0.82
N PRO A 67 18.09 -5.96 2.10
CA PRO A 67 18.59 -5.19 3.24
C PRO A 67 20.06 -4.80 3.05
N GLY A 68 20.42 -3.61 3.54
CA GLY A 68 21.81 -3.14 3.50
C GLY A 68 22.33 -2.73 2.13
N LEU A 69 21.56 -2.93 1.07
CA LEU A 69 21.82 -2.35 -0.24
C LEU A 69 20.97 -1.09 -0.39
N THR A 70 21.56 -0.05 -0.95
CA THR A 70 20.85 1.22 -1.19
C THR A 70 19.50 1.00 -1.85
N PRO A 71 18.49 1.79 -1.50
CA PRO A 71 18.53 2.95 -0.62
C PRO A 71 18.14 2.69 0.83
N PHE A 72 17.83 1.43 1.22
CA PHE A 72 17.40 1.12 2.58
C PHE A 72 18.59 1.10 3.54
N THR A 73 18.84 2.24 4.20
CA THR A 73 19.90 2.40 5.19
C THR A 73 19.48 1.96 6.59
N GLN A 74 18.19 1.73 6.79
CA GLN A 74 17.57 1.37 8.06
C GLN A 74 16.52 0.29 7.85
N GLU A 75 16.27 -0.53 8.89
CA GLU A 75 15.11 -1.42 8.91
C GLU A 75 13.81 -0.62 8.98
N LEU A 76 12.77 -1.13 8.34
CA LEU A 76 11.49 -0.45 8.20
C LEU A 76 10.55 -0.76 9.39
N ASP A 77 9.83 0.26 9.84
CA ASP A 77 8.77 0.15 10.84
C ASP A 77 7.45 -0.31 10.23
N LEU A 78 7.18 0.14 9.00
CA LEU A 78 5.92 -0.07 8.30
C LEU A 78 6.15 -0.22 6.81
N ILE A 79 5.53 -1.23 6.22
CA ILE A 79 5.39 -1.38 4.77
C ILE A 79 3.91 -1.42 4.44
N ALA A 80 3.46 -0.59 3.48
CA ALA A 80 2.17 -0.74 2.82
C ALA A 80 2.36 -1.36 1.44
N CYS A 81 1.35 -2.08 0.98
CA CYS A 81 1.25 -2.57 -0.38
C CYS A 81 -0.21 -2.64 -0.80
N ASN A 82 -0.54 -1.94 -1.88
CA ASN A 82 -1.83 -2.04 -2.54
C ASN A 82 -1.62 -2.58 -3.96
N PRO A 83 -1.36 -3.90 -4.11
CA PRO A 83 -1.03 -4.48 -5.40
C PRO A 83 -2.23 -4.47 -6.34
N PRO A 84 -2.02 -4.51 -7.68
CA PRO A 84 -3.12 -4.54 -8.64
C PRO A 84 -4.05 -5.73 -8.37
N TYR A 85 -5.37 -5.51 -8.57
CA TYR A 85 -6.43 -6.50 -8.27
C TYR A 85 -6.68 -7.50 -9.39
N GLN A 86 -5.91 -7.51 -10.45
CA GLN A 86 -6.12 -8.41 -11.59
C GLN A 86 -5.67 -9.84 -11.25
N GLU A 87 -6.55 -10.80 -11.55
CA GLU A 87 -6.17 -12.21 -11.63
C GLU A 87 -5.42 -12.43 -12.95
N ALA A 88 -4.28 -13.11 -12.88
CA ALA A 88 -3.66 -13.62 -14.09
C ALA A 88 -4.67 -14.53 -14.82
N GLY A 89 -5.16 -14.11 -16.00
CA GLY A 89 -5.99 -14.95 -16.88
C GLY A 89 -7.49 -14.62 -16.99
N THR A 90 -8.02 -13.57 -16.34
CA THR A 90 -9.46 -13.24 -16.41
C THR A 90 -9.75 -11.90 -17.09
N GLY A 91 -9.30 -11.71 -18.31
CA GLY A 91 -9.69 -10.58 -19.15
C GLY A 91 -9.63 -10.92 -20.61
N LEU A 92 -10.54 -10.39 -21.44
CA LEU A 92 -10.39 -10.35 -22.89
C LEU A 92 -9.13 -9.51 -23.19
N VAL A 93 -8.01 -10.19 -23.31
CA VAL A 93 -6.71 -9.55 -23.52
C VAL A 93 -6.52 -9.38 -25.02
N ASN A 94 -6.38 -8.14 -25.45
CA ASN A 94 -5.94 -7.84 -26.82
C ASN A 94 -4.56 -8.52 -27.02
N PRO A 95 -4.28 -9.22 -28.16
CA PRO A 95 -3.02 -9.93 -28.39
C PRO A 95 -1.76 -9.09 -28.22
N ASP A 96 -1.86 -7.77 -28.42
CA ASP A 96 -0.75 -6.82 -28.18
C ASP A 96 -0.57 -6.47 -26.69
N ASP A 97 -1.64 -6.54 -25.89
CA ASP A 97 -1.57 -6.42 -24.43
C ASP A 97 -1.06 -7.70 -23.78
N SER A 98 -1.29 -8.88 -24.37
CA SER A 98 -0.75 -10.15 -23.85
C SER A 98 0.78 -10.19 -23.86
N LYS A 99 1.44 -9.58 -24.86
CA LYS A 99 2.91 -9.43 -24.89
C LYS A 99 3.43 -8.40 -23.89
N ARG A 100 2.64 -7.37 -23.60
CA ARG A 100 2.93 -6.38 -22.56
C ARG A 100 2.70 -6.97 -21.17
N ILE A 101 1.63 -7.72 -20.98
CA ILE A 101 1.30 -8.44 -19.75
C ILE A 101 2.30 -9.57 -19.51
N ALA A 102 2.71 -10.35 -20.53
CA ALA A 102 3.74 -11.37 -20.38
C ALA A 102 5.14 -10.81 -20.05
N ARG A 103 5.44 -9.56 -20.43
CA ARG A 103 6.63 -8.85 -19.93
C ARG A 103 6.43 -8.25 -18.53
N HIS A 104 5.18 -8.11 -18.09
CA HIS A 104 4.77 -7.65 -16.76
C HIS A 104 4.22 -8.79 -15.88
N GLU A 105 4.15 -10.03 -16.38
CA GLU A 105 3.90 -11.26 -15.61
C GLU A 105 5.08 -11.72 -14.74
N GLY A 106 6.10 -10.90 -14.62
CA GLY A 106 6.86 -10.80 -13.38
C GLY A 106 6.05 -10.12 -12.28
N ALA A 107 4.68 -10.21 -12.33
CA ALA A 107 3.81 -9.63 -11.34
C ALA A 107 4.18 -10.21 -9.98
N CYS A 108 4.67 -9.34 -9.10
CA CYS A 108 5.10 -9.67 -7.74
C CYS A 108 3.98 -10.45 -7.05
N THR A 109 4.21 -11.71 -6.74
CA THR A 109 3.24 -12.56 -6.05
C THR A 109 3.10 -12.14 -4.58
N PRO A 110 2.02 -12.49 -3.88
CA PRO A 110 1.92 -12.29 -2.43
C PRO A 110 3.12 -12.89 -1.67
N ASP A 111 3.62 -14.05 -2.10
CA ASP A 111 4.81 -14.67 -1.50
C ASP A 111 6.06 -13.80 -1.70
N ASP A 112 6.24 -13.17 -2.87
CA ASP A 112 7.37 -12.26 -3.11
C ASP A 112 7.27 -11.00 -2.27
N ILE A 113 6.10 -10.36 -2.22
CA ILE A 113 5.85 -9.18 -1.39
C ILE A 113 6.16 -9.49 0.07
N CYS A 114 5.60 -10.57 0.61
CA CYS A 114 5.81 -10.96 2.00
C CYS A 114 7.28 -11.31 2.29
N ARG A 115 7.95 -12.01 1.38
CA ARG A 115 9.36 -12.38 1.50
C ARG A 115 10.27 -11.15 1.55
N VAL A 116 10.05 -10.17 0.67
CA VAL A 116 10.82 -8.92 0.66
C VAL A 116 10.49 -8.09 1.90
N ALA A 117 9.21 -7.94 2.23
CA ALA A 117 8.77 -7.23 3.43
C ALA A 117 9.39 -7.81 4.70
N SER A 118 9.40 -9.15 4.84
CA SER A 118 10.02 -9.81 6.00
C SER A 118 11.51 -9.49 6.15
N LYS A 119 12.23 -9.34 5.05
CA LYS A 119 13.67 -9.01 5.08
C LYS A 119 13.92 -7.55 5.47
N LEU A 120 13.05 -6.63 5.04
CA LEU A 120 13.23 -5.18 5.24
C LEU A 120 12.60 -4.67 6.53
N LEU A 121 11.57 -5.32 7.05
CA LEU A 121 10.94 -4.95 8.32
C LEU A 121 11.85 -5.29 9.50
N LYS A 122 11.91 -4.40 10.48
CA LYS A 122 12.45 -4.71 11.81
C LYS A 122 11.57 -5.72 12.56
N TYR A 123 12.08 -6.33 13.62
CA TYR A 123 11.25 -7.14 14.53
C TYR A 123 10.13 -6.27 15.13
N GLY A 124 8.90 -6.76 15.06
CA GLY A 124 7.71 -5.99 15.47
C GLY A 124 7.21 -4.99 14.42
N GLY A 125 7.93 -4.82 13.30
CA GLY A 125 7.49 -4.01 12.16
C GLY A 125 6.25 -4.60 11.48
N LYS A 126 5.54 -3.78 10.71
CA LYS A 126 4.21 -4.08 10.19
C LYS A 126 4.18 -4.11 8.66
N LEU A 127 3.50 -5.12 8.11
CA LEU A 127 3.09 -5.16 6.71
C LEU A 127 1.58 -4.94 6.63
N CYS A 128 1.16 -3.90 5.90
CA CYS A 128 -0.24 -3.60 5.65
C CYS A 128 -0.57 -3.83 4.18
N MET A 129 -1.57 -4.65 3.91
CA MET A 129 -2.01 -4.97 2.55
C MET A 129 -3.48 -4.69 2.35
N CYS A 130 -3.82 -4.19 1.15
CA CYS A 130 -5.19 -4.03 0.69
C CYS A 130 -5.41 -4.93 -0.52
N GLN A 131 -6.46 -5.77 -0.53
CA GLN A 131 -6.74 -6.65 -1.66
C GLN A 131 -8.21 -7.14 -1.63
N ARG A 132 -8.64 -7.84 -2.68
CA ARG A 132 -9.97 -8.46 -2.79
C ARG A 132 -10.11 -9.66 -1.83
N PRO A 133 -11.30 -9.91 -1.25
CA PRO A 133 -11.54 -10.99 -0.28
C PRO A 133 -11.09 -12.38 -0.74
N GLN A 134 -11.17 -12.67 -2.03
CA GLN A 134 -10.74 -13.96 -2.61
C GLN A 134 -9.25 -14.26 -2.37
N ARG A 135 -8.43 -13.23 -2.16
CA ARG A 135 -6.98 -13.38 -1.94
C ARG A 135 -6.60 -13.42 -0.45
N LEU A 136 -7.58 -13.32 0.46
CA LEU A 136 -7.31 -13.19 1.89
C LEU A 136 -6.52 -14.40 2.43
N PHE A 137 -6.96 -15.60 2.10
CA PHE A 137 -6.30 -16.83 2.56
C PHE A 137 -4.86 -16.91 2.07
N ASP A 138 -4.63 -16.72 0.78
CA ASP A 138 -3.30 -16.78 0.16
C ASP A 138 -2.33 -15.79 0.81
N ILE A 139 -2.80 -14.54 1.03
CA ILE A 139 -1.97 -13.48 1.63
C ILE A 139 -1.65 -13.79 3.10
N MET A 140 -2.62 -14.29 3.86
CA MET A 140 -2.38 -14.71 5.25
C MET A 140 -1.36 -15.86 5.33
N GLU A 141 -1.46 -16.83 4.43
CA GLU A 141 -0.52 -17.94 4.33
C GLU A 141 0.88 -17.45 3.95
N SER A 142 0.99 -16.59 2.94
CA SER A 142 2.26 -15.97 2.51
C SER A 142 2.93 -15.19 3.64
N MET A 143 2.16 -14.40 4.42
CA MET A 143 2.65 -13.70 5.60
C MET A 143 3.21 -14.69 6.64
N LYS A 144 2.46 -15.73 6.98
CA LYS A 144 2.87 -16.73 7.99
C LYS A 144 4.14 -17.47 7.58
N LYS A 145 4.28 -17.87 6.32
CA LYS A 145 5.48 -18.55 5.78
C LYS A 145 6.77 -17.80 6.05
N VAL A 146 6.72 -16.47 6.14
CA VAL A 146 7.92 -15.61 6.31
C VAL A 146 8.00 -14.97 7.71
N GLY A 147 7.24 -15.46 8.68
CA GLY A 147 7.28 -14.97 10.07
C GLY A 147 6.57 -13.63 10.28
N ILE A 148 5.71 -13.21 9.36
CA ILE A 148 4.81 -12.08 9.54
C ILE A 148 3.45 -12.62 9.99
N MET A 149 3.07 -12.39 11.24
CA MET A 149 1.82 -12.92 11.76
C MET A 149 0.67 -11.95 11.50
N PRO A 150 -0.43 -12.36 10.83
CA PRO A 150 -1.64 -11.55 10.68
C PRO A 150 -2.18 -11.12 12.05
N LYS A 151 -2.46 -9.82 12.23
CA LYS A 151 -2.83 -9.25 13.53
C LYS A 151 -4.12 -8.46 13.51
N ARG A 152 -4.46 -7.83 12.39
CA ARG A 152 -5.71 -7.07 12.27
C ARG A 152 -6.28 -7.26 10.88
N LEU A 153 -7.54 -7.55 10.81
CA LEU A 153 -8.32 -7.67 9.56
C LEU A 153 -9.48 -6.70 9.62
N ARG A 154 -9.68 -5.94 8.55
CA ARG A 154 -10.86 -5.11 8.37
C ARG A 154 -11.43 -5.33 6.97
N LEU A 155 -12.70 -5.66 6.86
CA LEU A 155 -13.41 -5.74 5.59
C LEU A 155 -13.90 -4.35 5.19
N VAL A 156 -13.90 -4.09 3.88
CA VAL A 156 -14.42 -2.84 3.30
C VAL A 156 -15.60 -3.20 2.41
N GLN A 157 -16.72 -2.56 2.64
CA GLN A 157 -18.01 -2.85 2.00
C GLN A 157 -18.65 -1.56 1.51
N GLN A 158 -19.18 -1.56 0.30
CA GLN A 158 -19.79 -0.36 -0.26
C GLN A 158 -21.01 0.07 0.56
N ARG A 159 -21.96 -0.85 0.76
CA ARG A 159 -23.19 -0.65 1.54
C ARG A 159 -23.64 -1.97 2.15
N LEU A 160 -24.54 -1.95 3.11
CA LEU A 160 -24.96 -3.14 3.87
C LEU A 160 -25.49 -4.28 2.97
N SER A 161 -26.14 -3.95 1.86
CA SER A 161 -26.70 -4.92 0.90
C SER A 161 -25.69 -5.53 -0.08
N LYS A 162 -24.42 -5.12 -0.05
CA LYS A 162 -23.35 -5.62 -0.93
C LYS A 162 -22.36 -6.43 -0.13
N ALA A 163 -21.79 -7.47 -0.74
CA ALA A 163 -20.67 -8.18 -0.13
C ALA A 163 -19.42 -7.28 -0.01
N PRO A 164 -18.53 -7.55 0.94
CA PRO A 164 -17.24 -6.85 1.03
C PRO A 164 -16.48 -6.93 -0.29
N SER A 165 -15.96 -5.80 -0.75
CA SER A 165 -15.21 -5.68 -2.01
C SER A 165 -13.70 -5.72 -1.82
N LEU A 166 -13.22 -5.31 -0.64
CA LEU A 166 -11.81 -5.29 -0.26
C LEU A 166 -11.65 -5.72 1.19
N PHE A 167 -10.41 -6.07 1.54
CA PHE A 167 -9.97 -6.15 2.92
C PHE A 167 -8.69 -5.34 3.14
N LEU A 168 -8.49 -4.93 4.37
CA LEU A 168 -7.26 -4.36 4.90
C LEU A 168 -6.70 -5.35 5.91
N LEU A 169 -5.46 -5.78 5.71
CA LEU A 169 -4.80 -6.77 6.56
C LEU A 169 -3.47 -6.19 7.07
N GLU A 170 -3.32 -6.15 8.39
CA GLU A 170 -2.04 -5.84 9.05
C GLU A 170 -1.42 -7.12 9.58
N GLY A 171 -0.19 -7.41 9.15
CA GLY A 171 0.67 -8.44 9.72
C GLY A 171 1.83 -7.83 10.50
N ARG A 172 2.35 -8.54 11.51
CA ARG A 172 3.47 -8.10 12.33
C ARG A 172 4.61 -9.12 12.30
N LYS A 173 5.81 -8.68 11.95
CA LYS A 173 7.01 -9.53 11.95
C LYS A 173 7.35 -9.97 13.38
N GLY A 174 7.51 -11.29 13.57
CA GLY A 174 7.76 -11.89 14.89
C GLY A 174 6.59 -11.77 15.87
N GLY A 175 5.36 -11.50 15.40
CA GLY A 175 4.17 -11.46 16.23
C GLY A 175 3.73 -12.85 16.70
N ASN A 176 3.06 -12.93 17.85
CA ASN A 176 2.40 -14.13 18.32
C ASN A 176 1.09 -14.40 17.54
N SER A 177 0.53 -15.59 17.66
CA SER A 177 -0.80 -15.94 17.11
C SER A 177 -1.91 -15.05 17.68
N GLY A 178 -3.06 -15.05 17.03
CA GLY A 178 -4.23 -14.25 17.38
C GLY A 178 -4.37 -13.01 16.51
N MET A 179 -5.58 -12.83 15.97
CA MET A 179 -5.94 -11.73 15.06
C MET A 179 -7.21 -11.03 15.56
N ILE A 180 -7.24 -9.72 15.48
CA ILE A 180 -8.42 -8.89 15.74
C ILE A 180 -9.14 -8.69 14.39
N VAL A 181 -10.42 -9.00 14.34
CA VAL A 181 -11.30 -8.61 13.24
C VAL A 181 -12.02 -7.34 13.66
N GLU A 182 -11.80 -6.27 12.91
CA GLU A 182 -12.40 -4.96 13.20
C GLU A 182 -13.81 -4.86 12.59
N PRO A 183 -14.65 -3.94 13.09
CA PRO A 183 -15.91 -3.61 12.45
C PRO A 183 -15.71 -3.28 10.96
N VAL A 184 -16.65 -3.71 10.13
CA VAL A 184 -16.59 -3.47 8.67
C VAL A 184 -16.56 -1.96 8.40
N LEU A 185 -15.68 -1.54 7.50
CA LEU A 185 -15.68 -0.17 7.00
C LEU A 185 -16.76 -0.05 5.92
N MET A 186 -17.83 0.66 6.23
CA MET A 186 -18.89 1.00 5.29
C MET A 186 -18.49 2.25 4.51
N ILE A 187 -18.52 2.17 3.17
CA ILE A 187 -18.19 3.33 2.31
C ILE A 187 -19.39 4.29 2.26
N GLU A 188 -20.59 3.75 2.08
CA GLU A 188 -21.84 4.50 1.93
C GLU A 188 -22.75 4.31 3.16
N ASP A 189 -23.51 5.32 3.46
CA ASP A 189 -24.65 5.28 4.38
C ASP A 189 -25.90 4.70 3.68
N GLU A 190 -27.05 4.74 4.38
CA GLU A 190 -28.35 4.26 3.85
C GLU A 190 -28.86 5.08 2.67
N ASN A 191 -28.42 6.32 2.53
CA ASN A 191 -28.82 7.24 1.46
C ASN A 191 -27.85 7.21 0.25
N GLY A 192 -26.78 6.40 0.30
CA GLY A 192 -25.75 6.31 -0.74
C GLY A 192 -24.74 7.46 -0.68
N ALA A 193 -24.72 8.26 0.38
CA ALA A 193 -23.67 9.22 0.67
C ALA A 193 -22.48 8.52 1.38
N PHE A 194 -21.33 9.16 1.49
CA PHE A 194 -20.25 8.61 2.29
C PHE A 194 -20.68 8.49 3.75
N SER A 195 -20.35 7.34 4.36
CA SER A 195 -20.54 7.14 5.80
C SER A 195 -19.75 8.16 6.61
N ASP A 196 -20.16 8.39 7.86
CA ASP A 196 -19.47 9.31 8.77
C ASP A 196 -17.99 8.93 8.94
N GLU A 197 -17.68 7.64 8.99
CA GLU A 197 -16.30 7.18 9.07
C GLU A 197 -15.51 7.50 7.80
N MET A 198 -16.10 7.33 6.61
CA MET A 198 -15.46 7.72 5.36
C MET A 198 -15.23 9.23 5.29
N LEU A 199 -16.18 10.03 5.78
CA LEU A 199 -16.00 11.48 5.87
C LEU A 199 -14.84 11.85 6.81
N GLN A 200 -14.69 11.15 7.93
CA GLN A 200 -13.55 11.34 8.84
C GLN A 200 -12.22 10.92 8.20
N ILE A 201 -12.20 9.79 7.44
CA ILE A 201 -11.01 9.33 6.73
C ILE A 201 -10.58 10.32 5.66
N TYR A 202 -11.52 10.82 4.86
CA TYR A 202 -11.23 11.82 3.83
C TYR A 202 -10.96 13.21 4.42
N GLY A 203 -11.62 13.57 5.52
CA GLY A 203 -11.49 14.88 6.14
C GLY A 203 -11.77 16.00 5.13
N ASP A 204 -10.95 17.04 5.17
CA ASP A 204 -11.12 18.22 4.31
C ASP A 204 -10.90 17.98 2.81
N TYR A 205 -10.32 16.84 2.41
CA TYR A 205 -10.08 16.52 0.99
C TYR A 205 -11.38 16.49 0.18
N LYS A 206 -12.51 16.06 0.77
CA LYS A 206 -13.80 15.99 0.07
C LYS A 206 -14.47 17.36 -0.08
N GLN A 207 -14.18 18.30 0.80
CA GLN A 207 -14.81 19.61 0.79
C GLN A 207 -14.18 20.60 -0.20
N GLY A 208 -13.21 20.16 -0.99
CA GLY A 208 -12.47 21.06 -1.92
C GLY A 208 -11.66 22.13 -1.22
N LYS A 209 -11.63 22.13 0.10
CA LYS A 209 -10.71 22.96 0.87
C LYS A 209 -9.32 22.34 0.72
N ARG A 210 -8.52 22.91 -0.18
CA ARG A 210 -7.11 22.64 -0.26
C ARG A 210 -6.53 22.86 1.13
N GLY A 211 -6.01 21.83 1.76
CA GLY A 211 -5.26 22.00 3.01
C GLY A 211 -4.17 23.06 2.76
N ALA A 212 -3.82 23.83 3.78
CA ALA A 212 -2.93 24.98 3.73
C ALA A 212 -1.50 24.72 3.17
N VAL A 213 -1.24 23.52 2.65
CA VAL A 213 0.05 23.10 2.05
C VAL A 213 0.17 23.47 0.57
N TRP A 214 -0.93 23.89 -0.07
CA TRP A 214 -0.97 24.18 -1.51
C TRP A 214 -1.22 25.67 -1.79
N GLN A 215 -0.57 26.56 -1.06
CA GLN A 215 -0.57 27.97 -1.45
C GLN A 215 0.33 28.12 -2.68
N GLU A 216 -0.30 28.54 -3.78
CA GLU A 216 0.41 29.01 -4.97
C GLU A 216 1.30 30.19 -4.58
N SER A 217 2.60 30.04 -4.78
CA SER A 217 3.55 31.13 -4.85
C SER A 217 4.16 31.14 -6.24
#